data_74904836b48bbade1854e6307f7ae3f9
#
_entry.id   74904836b48bbade1854e6307f7ae3f9
#
_cell.length_a   1.000
_cell.length_b   1.000
_cell.length_c   1.000
_cell.angle_alpha   90.00
_cell.angle_beta   90.00
_cell.angle_gamma   90.00
#
_symmetry.space_group_name_H-M   'P 1'
#
loop_
_entity.id
_entity.type
_entity.pdbx_description
1 polymer ?
#
loop_
_entity_poly.entity_id
_entity_poly.type
_entity_poly.pdbx_seq_one_letter_code
_entity_poly.pdbx_strand_id
1 'polypeptide(L)'
;MAPDLKSGAFWKLPQPDLFGKYFNGEPGGWVDKGKTQLRIAKPSIKIGDMSLGEMLVNWKDGAPQSMTVMMYNKGDNGAIGKDEFDKRLELIKESLTALTGIQPKEYRASRKEAVVKVNGWSWIWDNGAITLEINTSREGREFEAEFIRMKAGPTEDSIARGDASSRARKADIKQHVRKEGKRVVIQDIPMVDQGQKGYCVVATAARIFAYYGMDYVDQHELASLANTSADGGTNTAAMAENLKKIGTRFQIRIKVLDSLANSRDFRNLLKAYNRAASKLKKEKVENEHDWSGFWDNADGEVLK
;
A
#
# COMPACT_ATOMS: atom_id res chain seq x y z
N MET A 1 -24.11 4.42 -9.49
CA MET A 1 -23.30 3.30 -8.96
C MET A 1 -24.06 2.47 -7.93
N ALA A 2 -24.65 3.04 -6.89
CA ALA A 2 -25.31 2.29 -5.81
C ALA A 2 -26.34 1.24 -6.28
N PRO A 3 -27.32 1.56 -7.17
CA PRO A 3 -28.26 0.56 -7.67
C PRO A 3 -27.58 -0.60 -8.42
N ASP A 4 -26.53 -0.32 -9.19
CA ASP A 4 -25.84 -1.34 -9.97
C ASP A 4 -24.93 -2.23 -9.10
N LEU A 5 -24.39 -1.72 -8.02
CA LEU A 5 -23.71 -2.53 -7.00
C LEU A 5 -24.71 -3.48 -6.32
N LYS A 6 -25.88 -2.95 -5.92
CA LYS A 6 -26.93 -3.75 -5.26
C LYS A 6 -27.45 -4.87 -6.12
N SER A 7 -27.68 -4.61 -7.42
CA SER A 7 -28.17 -5.60 -8.38
C SER A 7 -27.09 -6.53 -8.94
N GLY A 8 -25.82 -6.26 -8.67
CA GLY A 8 -24.68 -6.96 -9.26
C GLY A 8 -24.36 -6.57 -10.72
N ALA A 9 -25.09 -5.62 -11.30
CA ALA A 9 -24.87 -5.16 -12.67
C ALA A 9 -23.50 -4.51 -12.85
N PHE A 10 -22.98 -3.83 -11.81
CA PHE A 10 -21.65 -3.23 -11.83
C PHE A 10 -20.54 -4.25 -12.19
N TRP A 11 -20.64 -5.46 -11.70
CA TRP A 11 -19.63 -6.51 -11.87
C TRP A 11 -19.65 -7.17 -13.27
N LYS A 12 -20.61 -6.80 -14.08
CA LYS A 12 -20.80 -7.31 -15.46
C LYS A 12 -20.45 -6.27 -16.53
N LEU A 13 -20.14 -5.04 -16.12
CA LEU A 13 -19.85 -3.95 -17.06
C LEU A 13 -18.46 -4.13 -17.68
N PRO A 14 -18.33 -4.08 -19.01
CA PRO A 14 -17.04 -3.96 -19.68
C PRO A 14 -16.35 -2.63 -19.31
N GLN A 15 -15.05 -2.58 -19.42
CA GLN A 15 -14.26 -1.41 -19.00
C GLN A 15 -14.70 -0.09 -19.63
N PRO A 16 -14.98 0.01 -20.97
CA PRO A 16 -15.42 1.27 -21.57
C PRO A 16 -16.74 1.78 -21.00
N ASP A 17 -17.68 0.86 -20.75
CA ASP A 17 -19.01 1.20 -20.22
C ASP A 17 -18.92 1.63 -18.76
N LEU A 18 -18.09 0.98 -17.98
CA LEU A 18 -17.84 1.34 -16.59
C LEU A 18 -17.24 2.75 -16.49
N PHE A 19 -16.23 3.05 -17.31
CA PHE A 19 -15.62 4.37 -17.37
C PHE A 19 -16.61 5.43 -17.81
N GLY A 20 -17.30 5.22 -18.92
CA GLY A 20 -18.27 6.17 -19.45
C GLY A 20 -19.43 6.44 -18.49
N LYS A 21 -19.85 5.42 -17.74
CA LYS A 21 -20.99 5.52 -16.83
C LYS A 21 -20.67 6.18 -15.49
N TYR A 22 -19.49 5.90 -14.92
CA TYR A 22 -19.19 6.30 -13.54
C TYR A 22 -17.98 7.21 -13.37
N PHE A 23 -17.06 7.23 -14.32
CA PHE A 23 -15.76 7.88 -14.18
C PHE A 23 -15.39 8.78 -15.37
N ASN A 24 -16.40 9.26 -16.11
CA ASN A 24 -16.17 10.09 -17.28
C ASN A 24 -15.42 11.39 -16.90
N GLY A 25 -14.22 11.56 -17.49
CA GLY A 25 -13.36 12.72 -17.23
C GLY A 25 -12.58 12.67 -15.93
N GLU A 26 -12.66 11.60 -15.15
CA GLU A 26 -11.88 11.46 -13.92
C GLU A 26 -10.45 10.97 -14.17
N PRO A 27 -9.46 11.45 -13.39
CA PRO A 27 -8.10 11.00 -13.51
C PRO A 27 -7.99 9.54 -13.06
N GLY A 28 -7.81 8.64 -14.01
CA GLY A 28 -7.65 7.21 -13.76
C GLY A 28 -6.78 6.54 -14.80
N GLY A 29 -6.28 5.37 -14.47
CA GLY A 29 -5.44 4.60 -15.37
C GLY A 29 -5.14 3.19 -14.86
N TRP A 30 -4.62 2.37 -15.76
CA TRP A 30 -4.14 1.05 -15.41
C TRP A 30 -2.84 1.14 -14.61
N VAL A 31 -2.79 0.45 -13.47
CA VAL A 31 -1.61 0.39 -12.61
C VAL A 31 -0.52 -0.49 -13.24
N ASP A 32 -0.93 -1.49 -14.02
CA ASP A 32 -0.03 -2.47 -14.64
C ASP A 32 -0.31 -2.63 -16.15
N LYS A 33 0.70 -3.16 -16.88
CA LYS A 33 0.61 -3.42 -18.31
C LYS A 33 -0.40 -4.54 -18.66
N GLY A 34 -0.62 -5.45 -17.73
CA GLY A 34 -1.60 -6.56 -17.87
C GLY A 34 -3.04 -6.11 -17.75
N LYS A 35 -3.26 -4.84 -17.38
CA LYS A 35 -4.60 -4.27 -17.18
C LYS A 35 -5.41 -5.06 -16.15
N THR A 36 -4.75 -5.50 -15.07
CA THR A 36 -5.38 -6.27 -14.00
C THR A 36 -5.91 -5.39 -12.88
N GLN A 37 -5.40 -4.16 -12.76
CA GLN A 37 -5.86 -3.21 -11.76
C GLN A 37 -6.01 -1.81 -12.36
N LEU A 38 -7.18 -1.22 -12.13
CA LEU A 38 -7.53 0.13 -12.52
C LEU A 38 -7.53 1.02 -11.28
N ARG A 39 -6.90 2.18 -11.37
CA ARG A 39 -6.90 3.19 -10.31
C ARG A 39 -7.64 4.44 -10.74
N ILE A 40 -8.49 4.96 -9.87
CA ILE A 40 -9.14 6.27 -9.98
C ILE A 40 -8.70 7.07 -8.75
N ALA A 41 -7.93 8.13 -9.00
CA ALA A 41 -7.22 8.84 -7.93
C ALA A 41 -8.16 9.67 -7.04
N LYS A 42 -9.18 10.28 -7.65
CA LYS A 42 -10.16 11.15 -6.96
C LYS A 42 -11.53 10.96 -7.60
N PRO A 43 -12.27 9.91 -7.26
CA PRO A 43 -13.61 9.72 -7.80
C PRO A 43 -14.54 10.86 -7.34
N SER A 44 -15.39 11.33 -8.25
CA SER A 44 -16.43 12.35 -7.94
C SER A 44 -17.57 11.81 -7.07
N ILE A 45 -17.55 10.51 -6.84
CA ILE A 45 -18.54 9.80 -6.03
C ILE A 45 -18.41 10.21 -4.57
N LYS A 46 -19.57 10.44 -3.93
CA LYS A 46 -19.65 10.83 -2.52
C LYS A 46 -20.57 9.92 -1.73
N ILE A 47 -20.33 9.86 -0.43
CA ILE A 47 -21.26 9.31 0.57
C ILE A 47 -21.71 10.47 1.44
N GLY A 48 -22.97 10.91 1.27
CA GLY A 48 -23.42 12.20 1.80
C GLY A 48 -22.56 13.33 1.23
N ASP A 49 -22.00 14.16 2.09
CA ASP A 49 -21.07 15.24 1.70
C ASP A 49 -19.60 14.79 1.68
N MET A 50 -19.31 13.57 2.10
CA MET A 50 -17.94 13.04 2.18
C MET A 50 -17.46 12.61 0.80
N SER A 51 -16.39 13.23 0.32
CA SER A 51 -15.66 12.78 -0.88
C SER A 51 -14.89 11.53 -0.59
N LEU A 52 -14.89 10.58 -1.54
CA LEU A 52 -14.07 9.38 -1.47
C LEU A 52 -12.61 9.71 -1.81
N GLY A 53 -11.69 8.94 -1.24
CA GLY A 53 -10.29 8.94 -1.64
C GLY A 53 -10.07 8.13 -2.92
N GLU A 54 -8.94 7.45 -3.02
CA GLU A 54 -8.66 6.63 -4.20
C GLU A 54 -9.56 5.39 -4.26
N MET A 55 -9.83 4.95 -5.49
CA MET A 55 -10.53 3.72 -5.79
C MET A 55 -9.64 2.83 -6.66
N LEU A 56 -9.52 1.58 -6.27
CA LEU A 56 -8.85 0.53 -7.03
C LEU A 56 -9.89 -0.51 -7.46
N VAL A 57 -9.94 -0.84 -8.74
CA VAL A 57 -10.81 -1.89 -9.28
C VAL A 57 -9.93 -2.99 -9.83
N ASN A 58 -10.02 -4.18 -9.26
CA ASN A 58 -9.34 -5.36 -9.79
C ASN A 58 -10.16 -5.94 -10.94
N TRP A 59 -9.46 -6.27 -12.02
CA TRP A 59 -10.04 -6.67 -13.29
C TRP A 59 -9.55 -8.05 -13.70
N LYS A 60 -10.46 -8.89 -14.17
CA LYS A 60 -10.10 -10.21 -14.68
C LYS A 60 -11.12 -10.63 -15.73
N ASP A 61 -10.66 -11.24 -16.83
CA ASP A 61 -11.49 -11.80 -17.88
C ASP A 61 -12.53 -10.80 -18.46
N GLY A 62 -12.11 -9.53 -18.57
CA GLY A 62 -12.95 -8.47 -19.15
C GLY A 62 -13.98 -7.84 -18.22
N ALA A 63 -14.01 -8.22 -16.93
CA ALA A 63 -14.98 -7.73 -15.96
C ALA A 63 -14.32 -7.34 -14.62
N PRO A 64 -14.90 -6.37 -13.86
CA PRO A 64 -14.44 -6.06 -12.52
C PRO A 64 -14.74 -7.22 -11.56
N GLN A 65 -13.76 -7.57 -10.73
CA GLN A 65 -13.87 -8.67 -9.77
C GLN A 65 -13.99 -8.18 -8.33
N SER A 66 -13.37 -7.08 -8.02
CA SER A 66 -13.47 -6.44 -6.72
C SER A 66 -13.08 -4.96 -6.82
N MET A 67 -13.51 -4.20 -5.87
CA MET A 67 -13.24 -2.78 -5.76
C MET A 67 -12.79 -2.47 -4.32
N THR A 68 -11.73 -1.69 -4.19
CA THR A 68 -11.29 -1.13 -2.91
C THR A 68 -11.42 0.39 -2.98
N VAL A 69 -12.08 0.99 -2.00
CA VAL A 69 -12.27 2.44 -1.91
C VAL A 69 -11.71 2.93 -0.59
N MET A 70 -10.78 3.86 -0.66
CA MET A 70 -10.27 4.53 0.50
C MET A 70 -11.24 5.64 0.90
N MET A 71 -11.86 5.52 2.07
CA MET A 71 -12.77 6.52 2.62
C MET A 71 -12.02 7.60 3.42
N TYR A 72 -11.00 7.17 4.14
CA TYR A 72 -10.08 8.02 4.87
C TYR A 72 -8.75 7.28 5.06
N ASN A 73 -7.64 8.00 4.95
CA ASN A 73 -6.37 7.54 5.48
C ASN A 73 -5.52 8.74 5.95
N LYS A 74 -4.82 8.55 7.06
CA LYS A 74 -4.00 9.57 7.71
C LYS A 74 -2.91 10.14 6.77
N GLY A 75 -2.34 9.30 5.93
CA GLY A 75 -1.27 9.69 4.99
C GLY A 75 -1.72 10.61 3.86
N ASP A 76 -3.02 10.69 3.54
CA ASP A 76 -3.56 11.57 2.50
C ASP A 76 -4.37 12.73 3.08
N ASN A 77 -5.10 12.46 4.14
CA ASN A 77 -6.12 13.38 4.67
C ASN A 77 -5.63 14.14 5.91
N GLY A 78 -4.41 13.82 6.40
CA GLY A 78 -3.94 14.29 7.69
C GLY A 78 -4.60 13.58 8.87
N ALA A 79 -4.18 13.90 10.09
CA ALA A 79 -4.76 13.35 11.31
C ALA A 79 -6.14 13.94 11.59
N ILE A 80 -7.07 13.09 12.06
CA ILE A 80 -8.38 13.51 12.55
C ILE A 80 -8.61 13.00 13.98
N GLY A 81 -9.35 13.74 14.77
CA GLY A 81 -9.72 13.36 16.12
C GLY A 81 -10.75 12.23 16.15
N LYS A 82 -10.93 11.64 17.34
CA LYS A 82 -11.84 10.52 17.54
C LYS A 82 -13.28 10.84 17.15
N ASP A 83 -13.80 12.01 17.52
CA ASP A 83 -15.18 12.39 17.25
C ASP A 83 -15.47 12.52 15.74
N GLU A 84 -14.53 13.09 14.99
CA GLU A 84 -14.64 13.18 13.54
C GLU A 84 -14.54 11.81 12.87
N PHE A 85 -13.65 10.94 13.37
CA PHE A 85 -13.52 9.58 12.89
C PHE A 85 -14.82 8.79 13.12
N ASP A 86 -15.36 8.83 14.32
CA ASP A 86 -16.60 8.13 14.69
C ASP A 86 -17.78 8.64 13.85
N LYS A 87 -17.91 9.96 13.65
CA LYS A 87 -18.94 10.55 12.82
C LYS A 87 -18.88 10.10 11.35
N ARG A 88 -17.68 10.07 10.76
CA ARG A 88 -17.49 9.53 9.40
C ARG A 88 -17.85 8.07 9.32
N LEU A 89 -17.42 7.28 10.29
CA LEU A 89 -17.67 5.85 10.34
C LEU A 89 -19.18 5.54 10.41
N GLU A 90 -19.93 6.23 11.27
CA GLU A 90 -21.38 6.04 11.37
C GLU A 90 -22.09 6.44 10.06
N LEU A 91 -21.75 7.59 9.46
CA LEU A 91 -22.29 7.99 8.16
C LEU A 91 -22.11 6.92 7.08
N ILE A 92 -20.90 6.32 7.01
CA ILE A 92 -20.60 5.25 6.05
C ILE A 92 -21.43 4.00 6.36
N LYS A 93 -21.51 3.57 7.61
CA LYS A 93 -22.26 2.39 8.03
C LYS A 93 -23.75 2.53 7.73
N GLU A 94 -24.35 3.67 8.06
CA GLU A 94 -25.73 3.98 7.76
C GLU A 94 -26.00 3.94 6.25
N SER A 95 -25.12 4.59 5.46
CA SER A 95 -25.22 4.62 4.00
C SER A 95 -25.13 3.22 3.37
N LEU A 96 -24.19 2.38 3.85
CA LEU A 96 -24.04 1.00 3.36
C LEU A 96 -25.22 0.12 3.79
N THR A 97 -25.74 0.30 4.98
CA THR A 97 -26.93 -0.39 5.48
C THR A 97 -28.18 0.00 4.66
N ALA A 98 -28.35 1.29 4.35
CA ALA A 98 -29.43 1.78 3.48
C ALA A 98 -29.29 1.25 2.04
N LEU A 99 -28.07 1.20 1.51
CA LEU A 99 -27.79 0.66 0.19
C LEU A 99 -28.16 -0.82 0.07
N THR A 100 -27.70 -1.63 1.03
CA THR A 100 -27.88 -3.09 0.97
C THR A 100 -29.23 -3.53 1.50
N GLY A 101 -29.79 -2.81 2.45
CA GLY A 101 -30.98 -3.21 3.22
C GLY A 101 -30.69 -4.29 4.26
N ILE A 102 -29.42 -4.53 4.60
CA ILE A 102 -28.95 -5.60 5.49
C ILE A 102 -28.22 -4.99 6.66
N GLN A 103 -28.45 -5.52 7.84
CA GLN A 103 -27.66 -5.15 9.03
C GLN A 103 -26.26 -5.75 8.93
N PRO A 104 -25.22 -4.97 9.24
CA PRO A 104 -23.85 -5.45 9.16
C PRO A 104 -23.52 -6.49 10.24
N LYS A 105 -22.63 -7.42 9.90
CA LYS A 105 -21.99 -8.32 10.84
C LYS A 105 -20.61 -7.78 11.20
N GLU A 106 -20.21 -7.88 12.47
CA GLU A 106 -18.84 -7.53 12.87
C GLU A 106 -17.82 -8.41 12.16
N TYR A 107 -16.73 -7.79 11.76
CA TYR A 107 -15.60 -8.40 11.07
C TYR A 107 -14.30 -8.07 11.81
N ARG A 108 -13.42 -9.05 11.89
CA ARG A 108 -12.04 -8.85 12.38
C ARG A 108 -11.08 -9.67 11.52
N ALA A 109 -10.13 -9.01 10.92
CA ALA A 109 -9.06 -9.72 10.22
C ALA A 109 -8.20 -10.50 11.22
N SER A 110 -7.86 -11.74 10.88
CA SER A 110 -6.95 -12.53 11.68
C SER A 110 -5.53 -11.93 11.61
N ARG A 111 -4.69 -12.31 12.58
CA ARG A 111 -3.28 -11.89 12.58
C ARG A 111 -2.46 -12.44 11.40
N LYS A 112 -2.98 -13.44 10.67
CA LYS A 112 -2.34 -14.00 9.48
C LYS A 112 -2.72 -13.26 8.21
N GLU A 113 -3.82 -12.51 8.24
CA GLU A 113 -4.41 -11.82 7.10
C GLU A 113 -4.10 -10.32 7.06
N ALA A 114 -3.63 -9.73 8.16
CA ALA A 114 -3.35 -8.31 8.24
C ALA A 114 -2.06 -8.01 9.00
N VAL A 115 -1.30 -7.01 8.56
CA VAL A 115 -0.05 -6.58 9.23
C VAL A 115 -0.33 -5.75 10.47
N VAL A 116 -1.48 -5.08 10.52
CA VAL A 116 -2.00 -4.31 11.66
C VAL A 116 -3.31 -4.90 12.19
N LYS A 117 -3.85 -4.37 13.26
CA LYS A 117 -5.16 -4.78 13.76
C LYS A 117 -6.24 -4.14 12.89
N VAL A 118 -6.99 -4.95 12.16
CA VAL A 118 -8.11 -4.50 11.33
C VAL A 118 -9.41 -5.03 11.92
N ASN A 119 -10.33 -4.13 12.22
CA ASN A 119 -11.70 -4.43 12.60
C ASN A 119 -12.63 -3.86 11.53
N GLY A 120 -13.90 -4.24 11.56
CA GLY A 120 -14.88 -3.67 10.63
C GLY A 120 -16.22 -4.37 10.65
N TRP A 121 -16.93 -4.22 9.58
CA TRP A 121 -18.28 -4.74 9.37
C TRP A 121 -18.43 -5.28 7.95
N SER A 122 -19.25 -6.30 7.76
CA SER A 122 -19.57 -6.89 6.46
C SER A 122 -21.07 -6.92 6.20
N TRP A 123 -21.43 -6.64 4.95
CA TRP A 123 -22.78 -6.77 4.37
C TRP A 123 -22.68 -7.77 3.22
N ILE A 124 -23.46 -8.84 3.28
CA ILE A 124 -23.42 -9.92 2.28
C ILE A 124 -24.85 -10.15 1.81
N TRP A 125 -25.04 -10.12 0.48
CA TRP A 125 -26.33 -10.38 -0.17
C TRP A 125 -26.14 -11.20 -1.45
N ASP A 126 -27.22 -11.63 -2.07
CA ASP A 126 -27.17 -12.56 -3.20
C ASP A 126 -26.28 -12.11 -4.37
N ASN A 127 -26.18 -10.80 -4.61
CA ASN A 127 -25.49 -10.23 -5.76
C ASN A 127 -24.21 -9.45 -5.37
N GLY A 128 -23.73 -9.59 -4.15
CA GLY A 128 -22.54 -8.88 -3.74
C GLY A 128 -22.20 -8.99 -2.27
N ALA A 129 -21.02 -8.50 -1.96
CA ALA A 129 -20.53 -8.34 -0.62
C ALA A 129 -19.77 -7.01 -0.46
N ILE A 130 -19.86 -6.42 0.71
CA ILE A 130 -19.09 -5.24 1.10
C ILE A 130 -18.48 -5.52 2.47
N THR A 131 -17.20 -5.15 2.65
CA THR A 131 -16.54 -5.08 3.94
C THR A 131 -16.02 -3.67 4.17
N LEU A 132 -16.42 -3.06 5.28
CA LEU A 132 -15.87 -1.79 5.77
C LEU A 132 -14.82 -2.13 6.81
N GLU A 133 -13.59 -1.74 6.57
CA GLU A 133 -12.44 -2.02 7.42
C GLU A 133 -11.90 -0.74 8.03
N ILE A 134 -11.55 -0.81 9.31
CA ILE A 134 -10.92 0.29 10.04
C ILE A 134 -9.64 -0.16 10.73
N ASN A 135 -8.69 0.75 10.80
CA ASN A 135 -7.55 0.66 11.70
C ASN A 135 -7.43 1.95 12.52
N THR A 136 -7.18 1.77 13.80
CA THR A 136 -6.86 2.84 14.74
C THR A 136 -5.66 2.41 15.58
N SER A 137 -4.81 3.35 15.91
CA SER A 137 -3.65 3.13 16.76
C SER A 137 -3.67 4.08 17.96
N ARG A 138 -2.63 4.08 18.74
CA ARG A 138 -2.41 5.04 19.82
C ARG A 138 -0.96 5.46 19.81
N GLU A 139 -0.73 6.77 19.85
CA GLU A 139 0.58 7.33 20.15
C GLU A 139 0.59 7.78 21.61
N GLY A 140 1.27 6.98 22.46
CA GLY A 140 1.16 7.16 23.92
C GLY A 140 -0.27 6.88 24.41
N ARG A 141 -1.00 7.92 24.81
CA ARG A 141 -2.42 7.86 25.23
C ARG A 141 -3.38 8.42 24.20
N GLU A 142 -2.86 9.06 23.15
CA GLU A 142 -3.68 9.74 22.15
C GLU A 142 -4.22 8.76 21.12
N PHE A 143 -5.47 9.00 20.70
CA PHE A 143 -6.13 8.24 19.65
C PHE A 143 -5.58 8.68 18.29
N GLU A 144 -5.26 7.72 17.44
CA GLU A 144 -4.86 7.93 16.07
C GLU A 144 -5.79 7.17 15.12
N ALA A 145 -6.48 7.91 14.25
CA ALA A 145 -7.21 7.35 13.13
C ALA A 145 -6.21 7.04 12.01
N GLU A 146 -6.12 5.78 11.60
CA GLU A 146 -5.17 5.38 10.55
C GLU A 146 -5.85 5.30 9.19
N PHE A 147 -6.92 4.48 9.08
CA PHE A 147 -7.72 4.43 7.86
C PHE A 147 -9.15 3.93 8.08
N ILE A 148 -10.02 4.29 7.10
CA ILE A 148 -11.33 3.69 6.83
C ILE A 148 -11.31 3.27 5.37
N ARG A 149 -11.55 2.01 5.09
CA ARG A 149 -11.49 1.41 3.77
C ARG A 149 -12.69 0.52 3.52
N MET A 150 -13.28 0.64 2.34
CA MET A 150 -14.34 -0.26 1.87
C MET A 150 -13.77 -1.20 0.81
N LYS A 151 -14.12 -2.48 0.89
CA LYS A 151 -13.96 -3.45 -0.18
C LYS A 151 -15.33 -3.91 -0.64
N ALA A 152 -15.54 -4.05 -1.93
CA ALA A 152 -16.78 -4.55 -2.52
C ALA A 152 -16.47 -5.55 -3.63
N GLY A 153 -17.36 -6.51 -3.83
CA GLY A 153 -17.25 -7.52 -4.87
C GLY A 153 -18.55 -8.27 -5.12
N PRO A 154 -18.62 -9.08 -6.19
CA PRO A 154 -19.80 -9.87 -6.53
C PRO A 154 -20.10 -10.96 -5.51
N THR A 155 -19.13 -11.41 -4.73
CA THR A 155 -19.27 -12.45 -3.72
C THR A 155 -18.37 -12.13 -2.51
N GLU A 156 -18.62 -12.79 -1.37
CA GLU A 156 -17.75 -12.70 -0.20
C GLU A 156 -16.31 -13.13 -0.53
N ASP A 157 -16.14 -14.22 -1.29
CA ASP A 157 -14.81 -14.72 -1.68
C ASP A 157 -14.02 -13.71 -2.53
N SER A 158 -14.70 -12.89 -3.33
CA SER A 158 -14.05 -11.89 -4.18
C SER A 158 -13.41 -10.74 -3.40
N ILE A 159 -13.82 -10.54 -2.16
CA ILE A 159 -13.30 -9.51 -1.24
C ILE A 159 -12.57 -10.11 -0.03
N ALA A 160 -12.51 -11.45 0.04
CA ALA A 160 -11.79 -12.15 1.09
C ALA A 160 -10.31 -11.77 1.09
N ARG A 161 -9.73 -11.69 2.27
CA ARG A 161 -8.30 -11.48 2.42
C ARG A 161 -7.56 -12.79 2.15
N GLY A 162 -6.47 -12.71 1.39
CA GLY A 162 -5.49 -13.77 1.39
C GLY A 162 -4.84 -13.95 2.76
N ASP A 163 -4.16 -15.05 2.95
CA ASP A 163 -3.40 -15.33 4.17
C ASP A 163 -1.99 -15.82 3.83
N ALA A 164 -1.23 -16.18 4.87
CA ALA A 164 0.13 -16.69 4.72
C ALA A 164 0.23 -18.00 3.89
N SER A 165 -0.89 -18.66 3.56
CA SER A 165 -0.91 -19.85 2.70
C SER A 165 -0.81 -19.50 1.21
N SER A 166 -1.14 -18.28 0.81
CA SER A 166 -1.10 -17.80 -0.58
C SER A 166 0.30 -17.45 -1.11
N ARG A 167 1.35 -17.80 -0.38
CA ARG A 167 2.73 -17.49 -0.76
C ARG A 167 3.15 -18.15 -2.07
N ALA A 168 3.90 -17.39 -2.86
CA ALA A 168 4.63 -17.92 -3.99
C ALA A 168 5.65 -18.98 -3.55
N ARG A 169 5.71 -20.11 -4.24
CA ARG A 169 6.69 -21.15 -3.96
C ARG A 169 8.08 -20.67 -4.36
N LYS A 170 9.11 -21.06 -3.62
CA LYS A 170 10.50 -20.69 -3.89
C LYS A 170 10.97 -21.08 -5.30
N ALA A 171 10.42 -22.15 -5.88
CA ALA A 171 10.70 -22.55 -7.25
C ALA A 171 10.18 -21.52 -8.26
N ASP A 172 8.96 -21.02 -8.05
CA ASP A 172 8.33 -20.04 -8.92
C ASP A 172 9.11 -18.71 -8.89
N ILE A 173 9.49 -18.25 -7.69
CA ILE A 173 10.30 -17.03 -7.50
C ILE A 173 11.64 -17.12 -8.25
N LYS A 174 12.28 -18.29 -8.28
CA LYS A 174 13.56 -18.47 -8.99
C LYS A 174 13.43 -18.30 -10.51
N GLN A 175 12.28 -18.57 -11.09
CA GLN A 175 12.04 -18.40 -12.53
C GLN A 175 12.08 -16.92 -12.94
N HIS A 176 11.80 -16.01 -12.01
CA HIS A 176 11.86 -14.58 -12.25
C HIS A 176 13.28 -13.99 -12.16
N VAL A 177 14.28 -14.81 -11.82
CA VAL A 177 15.69 -14.37 -11.75
C VAL A 177 16.41 -14.67 -13.05
N ARG A 178 16.75 -13.63 -13.80
CA ARG A 178 17.48 -13.72 -15.06
C ARG A 178 18.94 -13.27 -14.88
N LYS A 179 19.86 -14.08 -15.39
CA LYS A 179 21.28 -13.74 -15.43
C LYS A 179 21.68 -13.33 -16.84
N GLU A 180 22.18 -12.13 -16.99
CA GLU A 180 22.64 -11.54 -18.26
C GLU A 180 24.12 -11.13 -18.11
N GLY A 181 25.03 -12.05 -18.42
CA GLY A 181 26.46 -11.86 -18.19
C GLY A 181 26.76 -11.64 -16.69
N LYS A 182 27.24 -10.45 -16.33
CA LYS A 182 27.53 -10.07 -14.94
C LYS A 182 26.31 -9.47 -14.19
N ARG A 183 25.19 -9.26 -14.89
CA ARG A 183 23.98 -8.67 -14.29
C ARG A 183 23.03 -9.77 -13.82
N VAL A 184 22.40 -9.54 -12.68
CA VAL A 184 21.29 -10.35 -12.19
C VAL A 184 20.07 -9.43 -12.15
N VAL A 185 19.03 -9.81 -12.88
CA VAL A 185 17.80 -9.04 -12.98
C VAL A 185 16.67 -9.87 -12.36
N ILE A 186 15.91 -9.25 -11.50
CA ILE A 186 14.67 -9.80 -10.97
C ILE A 186 13.52 -9.21 -11.79
N GLN A 187 12.76 -10.09 -12.44
CA GLN A 187 11.63 -9.74 -13.30
C GLN A 187 10.30 -9.93 -12.56
N ASP A 188 9.23 -9.43 -13.15
CA ASP A 188 7.84 -9.64 -12.72
C ASP A 188 7.56 -9.19 -11.28
N ILE A 189 8.28 -8.17 -10.80
CA ILE A 189 7.94 -7.52 -9.52
C ILE A 189 6.65 -6.74 -9.74
N PRO A 190 5.55 -7.07 -9.00
CA PRO A 190 4.28 -6.38 -9.17
C PRO A 190 4.39 -4.88 -8.97
N MET A 191 3.62 -4.11 -9.73
CA MET A 191 3.52 -2.67 -9.53
C MET A 191 2.51 -2.38 -8.42
N VAL A 192 2.89 -1.47 -7.54
CA VAL A 192 2.00 -0.85 -6.55
C VAL A 192 2.12 0.65 -6.76
N ASP A 193 1.02 1.28 -7.13
CA ASP A 193 1.00 2.73 -7.30
C ASP A 193 0.90 3.41 -5.93
N GLN A 194 1.92 4.18 -5.59
CA GLN A 194 1.94 4.95 -4.34
C GLN A 194 1.02 6.19 -4.37
N GLY A 195 0.57 6.60 -5.56
CA GLY A 195 -0.16 7.84 -5.74
C GLY A 195 0.73 9.07 -5.56
N GLN A 196 0.11 10.17 -5.16
CA GLN A 196 0.81 11.46 -4.91
C GLN A 196 1.29 11.60 -3.45
N LYS A 197 1.37 10.51 -2.73
CA LYS A 197 1.68 10.44 -1.29
C LYS A 197 3.16 10.20 -1.04
N GLY A 198 3.62 10.49 0.17
CA GLY A 198 4.95 10.10 0.65
C GLY A 198 5.09 8.57 0.92
N TYR A 199 4.49 7.74 0.07
CA TYR A 199 4.37 6.27 0.26
C TYR A 199 5.48 5.46 -0.44
N CYS A 200 6.55 6.08 -0.92
CA CYS A 200 7.61 5.36 -1.65
C CYS A 200 8.14 4.14 -0.90
N VAL A 201 8.35 4.24 0.40
CA VAL A 201 8.84 3.15 1.26
C VAL A 201 7.78 2.06 1.42
N VAL A 202 6.53 2.43 1.74
CA VAL A 202 5.45 1.46 1.95
C VAL A 202 5.02 0.78 0.66
N ALA A 203 4.97 1.50 -0.47
CA ALA A 203 4.69 0.92 -1.78
C ALA A 203 5.79 -0.05 -2.22
N THR A 204 7.06 0.28 -1.96
CA THR A 204 8.19 -0.63 -2.21
C THR A 204 8.07 -1.89 -1.36
N ALA A 205 7.74 -1.78 -0.08
CA ALA A 205 7.51 -2.94 0.78
C ALA A 205 6.32 -3.78 0.29
N ALA A 206 5.19 -3.15 -0.07
CA ALA A 206 4.02 -3.85 -0.61
C ALA A 206 4.35 -4.61 -1.90
N ARG A 207 5.14 -4.04 -2.81
CA ARG A 207 5.64 -4.72 -4.02
C ARG A 207 6.44 -5.96 -3.69
N ILE A 208 7.30 -5.88 -2.67
CA ILE A 208 8.10 -7.03 -2.22
C ILE A 208 7.17 -8.10 -1.64
N PHE A 209 6.21 -7.75 -0.80
CA PHE A 209 5.23 -8.69 -0.29
C PHE A 209 4.44 -9.37 -1.42
N ALA A 210 3.93 -8.59 -2.37
CA ALA A 210 3.20 -9.12 -3.52
C ALA A 210 4.07 -10.04 -4.40
N TYR A 211 5.35 -9.72 -4.61
CA TYR A 211 6.30 -10.57 -5.32
C TYR A 211 6.48 -11.94 -4.64
N TYR A 212 6.37 -12.00 -3.33
CA TYR A 212 6.36 -13.24 -2.56
C TYR A 212 4.97 -13.88 -2.41
N GLY A 213 3.97 -13.44 -3.18
CA GLY A 213 2.61 -13.98 -3.16
C GLY A 213 1.78 -13.57 -1.94
N MET A 214 2.15 -12.47 -1.30
CA MET A 214 1.42 -11.87 -0.17
C MET A 214 0.79 -10.54 -0.61
N ASP A 215 0.01 -10.59 -1.68
CA ASP A 215 -0.68 -9.46 -2.30
C ASP A 215 -1.80 -8.87 -1.42
N TYR A 216 -2.22 -9.60 -0.39
CA TYR A 216 -3.15 -9.15 0.64
C TYR A 216 -2.51 -8.14 1.62
N VAL A 217 -1.19 -7.99 1.62
CA VAL A 217 -0.49 -6.99 2.45
C VAL A 217 -0.59 -5.62 1.79
N ASP A 218 -1.49 -4.84 2.31
CA ASP A 218 -1.87 -3.54 1.75
C ASP A 218 -0.92 -2.41 2.16
N GLN A 219 -0.67 -1.45 1.25
CA GLN A 219 0.23 -0.33 1.51
C GLN A 219 -0.25 0.60 2.64
N HIS A 220 -1.56 0.74 2.87
CA HIS A 220 -2.08 1.58 3.95
C HIS A 220 -1.89 0.92 5.31
N GLU A 221 -1.95 -0.42 5.38
CA GLU A 221 -1.61 -1.16 6.59
C GLU A 221 -0.10 -1.04 6.91
N LEU A 222 0.75 -1.06 5.88
CA LEU A 222 2.18 -0.81 6.05
C LEU A 222 2.47 0.63 6.43
N ALA A 223 1.71 1.60 5.93
CA ALA A 223 1.81 3.00 6.31
C ALA A 223 1.47 3.22 7.79
N SER A 224 0.37 2.61 8.26
CA SER A 224 -0.01 2.60 9.67
C SER A 224 1.07 1.92 10.54
N LEU A 225 1.58 0.76 10.11
CA LEU A 225 2.66 0.06 10.81
C LEU A 225 3.91 0.92 10.97
N ALA A 226 4.22 1.76 10.00
CA ALA A 226 5.42 2.61 9.96
C ALA A 226 5.18 4.02 10.52
N ASN A 227 3.96 4.30 11.01
CA ASN A 227 3.54 5.64 11.45
C ASN A 227 3.80 6.71 10.36
N THR A 228 3.37 6.42 9.14
CA THR A 228 3.52 7.34 8.00
C THR A 228 2.59 8.54 8.18
N SER A 229 3.11 9.74 7.91
CA SER A 229 2.34 10.99 7.96
C SER A 229 2.25 11.65 6.59
N ALA A 230 1.25 12.53 6.41
CA ALA A 230 1.04 13.29 5.18
C ALA A 230 2.23 14.20 4.86
N ASP A 231 2.81 14.84 5.88
CA ASP A 231 3.88 15.83 5.71
C ASP A 231 5.29 15.22 5.80
N GLY A 232 5.47 14.15 6.59
CA GLY A 232 6.77 13.54 6.87
C GLY A 232 7.10 12.29 6.06
N GLY A 233 6.13 11.74 5.33
CA GLY A 233 6.29 10.47 4.62
C GLY A 233 6.56 9.29 5.55
N THR A 234 7.36 8.31 5.08
CA THR A 234 7.66 7.08 5.82
C THR A 234 9.14 6.98 6.18
N ASN A 235 9.44 6.81 7.45
CA ASN A 235 10.80 6.56 7.92
C ASN A 235 11.24 5.12 7.58
N THR A 236 12.27 4.98 6.75
CA THR A 236 12.78 3.68 6.28
C THR A 236 13.30 2.80 7.42
N ALA A 237 13.97 3.38 8.42
CA ALA A 237 14.50 2.63 9.55
C ALA A 237 13.37 2.10 10.44
N ALA A 238 12.36 2.94 10.72
CA ALA A 238 11.17 2.54 11.47
C ALA A 238 10.40 1.43 10.74
N MET A 239 10.25 1.53 9.40
CA MET A 239 9.66 0.47 8.59
C MET A 239 10.42 -0.84 8.73
N ALA A 240 11.75 -0.83 8.57
CA ALA A 240 12.58 -2.03 8.68
C ALA A 240 12.45 -2.70 10.06
N GLU A 241 12.46 -1.93 11.15
CA GLU A 241 12.28 -2.45 12.50
C GLU A 241 10.87 -3.03 12.72
N ASN A 242 9.84 -2.37 12.23
CA ASN A 242 8.48 -2.86 12.36
C ASN A 242 8.24 -4.12 11.51
N LEU A 243 8.81 -4.20 10.31
CA LEU A 243 8.78 -5.40 9.50
C LEU A 243 9.50 -6.57 10.17
N LYS A 244 10.62 -6.35 10.86
CA LYS A 244 11.29 -7.40 11.67
C LYS A 244 10.37 -7.93 12.77
N LYS A 245 9.63 -7.05 13.48
CA LYS A 245 8.70 -7.45 14.55
C LYS A 245 7.58 -8.36 14.05
N ILE A 246 7.06 -8.09 12.85
CA ILE A 246 6.00 -8.93 12.25
C ILE A 246 6.54 -10.13 11.48
N GLY A 247 7.85 -10.19 11.21
CA GLY A 247 8.50 -11.16 10.34
C GLY A 247 8.17 -12.61 10.69
N THR A 248 8.24 -12.99 11.96
CA THR A 248 7.90 -14.36 12.42
C THR A 248 6.46 -14.72 12.08
N ARG A 249 5.52 -13.79 12.28
CA ARG A 249 4.09 -13.99 12.01
C ARG A 249 3.82 -14.23 10.52
N PHE A 250 4.52 -13.50 9.66
CA PHE A 250 4.44 -13.66 8.20
C PHE A 250 5.50 -14.62 7.66
N GLN A 251 6.24 -15.33 8.52
CA GLN A 251 7.31 -16.26 8.16
C GLN A 251 8.32 -15.65 7.16
N ILE A 252 8.60 -14.36 7.27
CA ILE A 252 9.61 -13.65 6.51
C ILE A 252 10.80 -13.35 7.41
N ARG A 253 12.00 -13.32 6.82
CA ARG A 253 13.23 -12.92 7.51
C ARG A 253 13.79 -11.69 6.83
N ILE A 254 13.87 -10.59 7.57
CA ILE A 254 14.46 -9.35 7.11
C ILE A 254 15.86 -9.23 7.70
N LYS A 255 16.85 -9.12 6.81
CA LYS A 255 18.25 -8.88 7.17
C LYS A 255 18.66 -7.55 6.53
N VAL A 256 18.97 -6.56 7.33
CA VAL A 256 19.61 -5.33 6.88
C VAL A 256 21.09 -5.67 6.67
N LEU A 257 21.51 -5.64 5.40
CA LEU A 257 22.91 -5.94 5.04
C LEU A 257 23.77 -4.68 5.17
N ASP A 258 23.19 -3.55 4.80
CA ASP A 258 23.80 -2.22 4.91
C ASP A 258 22.72 -1.19 5.21
N SER A 259 23.05 -0.18 5.95
CA SER A 259 22.16 0.92 6.31
C SER A 259 22.85 2.24 6.01
N LEU A 260 22.69 2.70 4.78
CA LEU A 260 23.18 4.03 4.36
C LEU A 260 22.46 5.18 5.08
N ALA A 261 21.40 4.89 5.84
CA ALA A 261 20.65 5.90 6.60
C ALA A 261 21.28 6.27 7.96
N ASN A 262 22.38 5.63 8.36
CA ASN A 262 23.01 5.90 9.63
C ASN A 262 24.13 6.94 9.47
N SER A 263 24.05 8.04 10.18
CA SER A 263 25.07 9.10 10.18
C SER A 263 26.47 8.60 10.57
N ARG A 264 26.58 7.49 11.31
CA ARG A 264 27.86 6.84 11.64
C ARG A 264 28.41 6.15 10.40
N ASP A 265 27.59 5.45 9.64
CA ASP A 265 28.02 4.70 8.46
C ASP A 265 28.41 5.66 7.34
N PHE A 266 27.68 6.77 7.17
CA PHE A 266 28.07 7.83 6.27
C PHE A 266 29.43 8.42 6.63
N ARG A 267 29.65 8.77 7.89
CA ARG A 267 30.97 9.27 8.34
C ARG A 267 32.09 8.25 8.13
N ASN A 268 31.82 6.97 8.31
CA ASN A 268 32.79 5.91 8.05
C ASN A 268 33.07 5.78 6.55
N LEU A 269 32.06 5.83 5.71
CA LEU A 269 32.19 5.83 4.25
C LEU A 269 33.01 7.06 3.81
N LEU A 270 32.64 8.25 4.24
CA LEU A 270 33.34 9.51 3.91
C LEU A 270 34.82 9.47 4.33
N LYS A 271 35.13 8.94 5.54
CA LYS A 271 36.50 8.74 5.98
C LYS A 271 37.25 7.75 5.10
N ALA A 272 36.62 6.63 4.73
CA ALA A 272 37.24 5.63 3.86
C ALA A 272 37.50 6.21 2.46
N TYR A 273 36.51 6.89 1.87
CA TYR A 273 36.63 7.58 0.61
C TYR A 273 37.76 8.60 0.65
N ASN A 274 37.78 9.51 1.62
CA ASN A 274 38.79 10.57 1.71
C ASN A 274 40.22 10.04 1.93
N ARG A 275 40.37 8.86 2.58
CA ARG A 275 41.67 8.16 2.66
C ARG A 275 42.10 7.61 1.31
N ALA A 276 41.17 7.02 0.56
CA ALA A 276 41.45 6.50 -0.79
C ALA A 276 41.73 7.64 -1.77
N ALA A 277 40.94 8.72 -1.75
CA ALA A 277 41.14 9.91 -2.56
C ALA A 277 42.54 10.52 -2.32
N SER A 278 42.96 10.62 -1.06
CA SER A 278 44.33 11.10 -0.74
C SER A 278 45.42 10.23 -1.35
N LYS A 279 45.27 8.89 -1.31
CA LYS A 279 46.25 7.97 -1.90
C LYS A 279 46.31 8.10 -3.43
N LEU A 280 45.16 8.34 -4.06
CA LEU A 280 45.06 8.52 -5.53
C LEU A 280 45.27 9.96 -5.98
N LYS A 281 45.61 10.89 -5.07
CA LYS A 281 45.78 12.32 -5.34
C LYS A 281 44.54 12.96 -5.98
N LYS A 282 43.35 12.51 -5.54
CA LYS A 282 42.05 13.04 -5.96
C LYS A 282 41.48 13.96 -4.88
N GLU A 283 40.48 14.75 -5.26
CA GLU A 283 39.78 15.65 -4.34
C GLU A 283 39.01 14.88 -3.28
N LYS A 284 38.97 15.44 -2.08
CA LYS A 284 38.18 14.92 -0.96
C LYS A 284 36.79 15.51 -1.00
N VAL A 285 35.82 14.77 -0.52
CA VAL A 285 34.46 15.28 -0.28
C VAL A 285 34.38 15.80 1.16
N GLU A 286 34.07 17.09 1.32
CA GLU A 286 34.09 17.75 2.65
C GLU A 286 32.71 17.80 3.35
N ASN A 287 31.63 17.53 2.63
CA ASN A 287 30.29 17.66 3.22
C ASN A 287 29.89 16.42 4.04
N GLU A 288 29.84 16.59 5.36
CA GLU A 288 29.63 15.53 6.33
C GLU A 288 28.17 15.12 6.56
N HIS A 289 27.20 15.78 5.94
CA HIS A 289 25.80 15.62 6.32
C HIS A 289 24.86 15.30 5.14
N ASP A 290 25.37 15.27 3.92
CA ASP A 290 24.56 15.14 2.71
C ASP A 290 25.01 13.97 1.83
N TRP A 291 24.22 12.89 1.83
CA TRP A 291 24.43 11.73 0.96
C TRP A 291 24.36 12.09 -0.52
N SER A 292 23.43 12.96 -0.91
CA SER A 292 23.28 13.39 -2.30
C SER A 292 24.52 14.13 -2.75
N GLY A 293 24.96 15.12 -1.97
CA GLY A 293 26.17 15.88 -2.24
C GLY A 293 27.43 15.00 -2.26
N PHE A 294 27.49 13.92 -1.46
CA PHE A 294 28.56 12.95 -1.55
C PHE A 294 28.62 12.26 -2.92
N TRP A 295 27.48 11.71 -3.39
CA TRP A 295 27.42 10.98 -4.65
C TRP A 295 27.65 11.88 -5.86
N ASP A 296 27.24 13.15 -5.79
CA ASP A 296 27.44 14.13 -6.84
C ASP A 296 28.90 14.57 -6.99
N ASN A 297 29.68 14.48 -5.90
CA ASN A 297 31.08 14.93 -5.86
C ASN A 297 32.11 13.80 -5.76
N ALA A 298 31.68 12.57 -5.58
CA ALA A 298 32.58 11.43 -5.45
C ALA A 298 33.19 11.00 -6.79
N ASP A 299 34.54 10.88 -6.84
CA ASP A 299 35.25 10.41 -8.02
C ASP A 299 35.08 8.89 -8.21
N GLY A 300 34.68 8.48 -9.41
CA GLY A 300 34.39 7.08 -9.74
C GLY A 300 35.59 6.14 -9.68
N GLU A 301 36.83 6.64 -9.73
CA GLU A 301 38.06 5.83 -9.54
C GLU A 301 38.32 5.56 -8.05
N VAL A 302 37.94 6.49 -7.20
CA VAL A 302 38.08 6.34 -5.73
C VAL A 302 37.05 5.39 -5.15
N LEU A 303 35.88 5.27 -5.81
CA LEU A 303 34.78 4.38 -5.40
C LEU A 303 34.99 2.90 -5.79
N LYS A 304 35.98 2.61 -6.66
CA LYS A 304 36.37 1.24 -7.04
C LYS A 304 37.34 0.64 -6.04
#